data_311ef6ab2ddd60012e3a0aca58659aef
#
_entry.id   311ef6ab2ddd60012e3a0aca58659aef
#
_cell.length_a   1.000
_cell.length_b   1.000
_cell.length_c   1.000
_cell.angle_alpha   90.00
_cell.angle_beta   90.00
_cell.angle_gamma   90.00
#
_symmetry.space_group_name_H-M   'P 1'
#
loop_
_entity.id
_entity.type
_entity.pdbx_description
1 polymer ?
#
loop_
_entity_poly.entity_id
_entity_poly.type
_entity_poly.pdbx_seq_one_letter_code
_entity_poly.pdbx_strand_id
1 'polypeptide(L)'
;RMIGRKFSDPIVQKDMQHWPFKVVRGDADRPRIEVQWKGETKQFYPEEISAMVLGKMKEVAETQLTEKVTDAVVTVPAYFNDGQRQATKDAGVIAGLNVLRIINEPTAAAIAFGLNEKSDNERHVLIFDLGGGTFDVSLLDIDGGMFEVKATAGDTHLGGEDFDSRLVNYFADRFQKK
;
A
#
# COMPACT_ATOMS: atom_id res chain seq x y z
N ARG A 1 0.37 -5.42 -3.58
CA ARG A 1 -0.03 -6.15 -4.81
C ARG A 1 -0.51 -7.58 -4.53
N MET A 2 0.10 -8.32 -3.59
CA MET A 2 -0.27 -9.71 -3.26
C MET A 2 -1.29 -9.85 -2.13
N ILE A 3 -1.36 -8.89 -1.22
CA ILE A 3 -2.18 -8.99 -0.01
C ILE A 3 -3.66 -9.25 -0.35
N GLY A 4 -4.28 -10.21 0.33
CA GLY A 4 -5.67 -10.60 0.11
C GLY A 4 -5.98 -11.26 -1.24
N ARG A 5 -4.95 -11.62 -2.04
CA ARG A 5 -5.11 -12.28 -3.35
C ARG A 5 -4.76 -13.77 -3.27
N LYS A 6 -5.25 -14.52 -4.25
CA LYS A 6 -4.85 -15.92 -4.45
C LYS A 6 -3.55 -16.00 -5.25
N PHE A 7 -2.77 -17.06 -5.02
CA PHE A 7 -1.58 -17.33 -5.81
C PHE A 7 -1.91 -17.48 -7.30
N SER A 8 -3.02 -18.12 -7.62
CA SER A 8 -3.47 -18.31 -9.01
C SER A 8 -4.08 -17.07 -9.67
N ASP A 9 -4.19 -15.94 -8.94
CA ASP A 9 -4.69 -14.68 -9.50
C ASP A 9 -3.81 -14.24 -10.69
N PRO A 10 -4.39 -13.97 -11.88
CA PRO A 10 -3.63 -13.55 -13.06
C PRO A 10 -2.73 -12.33 -12.82
N ILE A 11 -3.15 -11.41 -11.96
CA ILE A 11 -2.34 -10.22 -11.59
C ILE A 11 -1.09 -10.67 -10.82
N VAL A 12 -1.25 -11.55 -9.83
CA VAL A 12 -0.12 -12.09 -9.06
C VAL A 12 0.84 -12.86 -9.97
N GLN A 13 0.31 -13.71 -10.86
CA GLN A 13 1.13 -14.48 -11.82
C GLN A 13 1.91 -13.58 -12.79
N LYS A 14 1.32 -12.48 -13.22
CA LYS A 14 1.99 -11.48 -14.07
C LYS A 14 3.09 -10.74 -13.29
N ASP A 15 2.79 -10.30 -12.09
CA ASP A 15 3.71 -9.53 -11.26
C ASP A 15 4.92 -10.35 -10.80
N MET A 16 4.74 -11.67 -10.56
CA MET A 16 5.82 -12.59 -10.22
C MET A 16 6.98 -12.60 -11.23
N GLN A 17 6.72 -12.25 -12.48
CA GLN A 17 7.75 -12.18 -13.53
C GLN A 17 8.72 -11.00 -13.34
N HIS A 18 8.34 -10.01 -12.54
CA HIS A 18 9.08 -8.77 -12.34
C HIS A 18 9.71 -8.66 -10.95
N TRP A 19 9.30 -9.53 -10.01
CA TRP A 19 9.84 -9.46 -8.64
C TRP A 19 11.19 -10.15 -8.52
N PRO A 20 12.15 -9.55 -7.79
CA PRO A 20 13.47 -10.15 -7.58
C PRO A 20 13.48 -11.27 -6.52
N PHE A 21 12.33 -11.55 -5.90
CA PHE A 21 12.15 -12.59 -4.89
C PHE A 21 11.21 -13.68 -5.37
N LYS A 22 11.35 -14.85 -4.79
CA LYS A 22 10.53 -16.01 -5.17
C LYS A 22 9.18 -15.97 -4.44
N VAL A 23 8.11 -16.24 -5.19
CA VAL A 23 6.76 -16.43 -4.64
C VAL A 23 6.33 -17.87 -4.91
N VAL A 24 5.82 -18.53 -3.89
CA VAL A 24 5.38 -19.92 -3.95
C VAL A 24 3.92 -20.01 -3.53
N ARG A 25 3.26 -21.10 -3.98
CA ARG A 25 1.90 -21.41 -3.55
C ARG A 25 1.91 -21.93 -2.12
N GLY A 26 1.16 -21.32 -1.24
CA GLY A 26 0.89 -21.78 0.12
C GLY A 26 -0.48 -22.43 0.25
N ASP A 27 -0.90 -22.64 1.50
CA ASP A 27 -2.18 -23.26 1.82
C ASP A 27 -3.36 -22.43 1.31
N ALA A 28 -4.44 -23.08 0.93
CA ALA A 28 -5.66 -22.45 0.39
C ALA A 28 -5.39 -21.51 -0.81
N ASP A 29 -4.40 -21.84 -1.64
CA ASP A 29 -3.99 -21.04 -2.81
C ASP A 29 -3.51 -19.61 -2.46
N ARG A 30 -2.97 -19.42 -1.26
CA ARG A 30 -2.41 -18.12 -0.84
C ARG A 30 -0.96 -18.01 -1.31
N PRO A 31 -0.49 -16.83 -1.79
CA PRO A 31 0.91 -16.64 -2.13
C PRO A 31 1.77 -16.58 -0.86
N ARG A 32 2.98 -17.16 -0.91
CA ARG A 32 4.03 -17.00 0.11
C ARG A 32 5.28 -16.44 -0.53
N ILE A 33 5.89 -15.47 0.12
CA ILE A 33 7.17 -14.90 -0.25
C ILE A 33 8.27 -15.76 0.38
N GLU A 34 9.17 -16.29 -0.46
CA GLU A 34 10.31 -17.09 -0.01
C GLU A 34 11.58 -16.25 -0.01
N VAL A 35 12.26 -16.19 1.12
CA VAL A 35 13.50 -15.44 1.30
C VAL A 35 14.57 -16.28 2.02
N GLN A 36 15.82 -15.96 1.74
CA GLN A 36 16.95 -16.51 2.49
C GLN A 36 17.26 -15.58 3.67
N TRP A 37 17.22 -16.12 4.87
CA TRP A 37 17.48 -15.38 6.09
C TRP A 37 18.46 -16.15 6.99
N LYS A 38 19.65 -15.60 7.21
CA LYS A 38 20.70 -16.22 8.05
C LYS A 38 21.02 -17.66 7.67
N GLY A 39 21.03 -17.97 6.36
CA GLY A 39 21.30 -19.31 5.83
C GLY A 39 20.10 -20.25 5.81
N GLU A 40 18.93 -19.82 6.27
CA GLU A 40 17.69 -20.60 6.25
C GLU A 40 16.71 -20.05 5.21
N THR A 41 15.96 -20.92 4.56
CA THR A 41 14.84 -20.54 3.71
C THR A 41 13.62 -20.30 4.59
N LYS A 42 13.08 -19.08 4.54
CA LYS A 42 11.85 -18.70 5.24
C LYS A 42 10.76 -18.31 4.26
N GLN A 43 9.53 -18.62 4.60
CA GLN A 43 8.35 -18.29 3.81
C GLN A 43 7.39 -17.47 4.66
N PHE A 44 6.87 -16.39 4.09
CA PHE A 44 5.96 -15.47 4.76
C PHE A 44 4.73 -15.20 3.90
N TYR A 45 3.58 -15.10 4.52
CA TYR A 45 2.39 -14.56 3.87
C TYR A 45 2.53 -13.03 3.70
N PRO A 46 1.85 -12.43 2.71
CA PRO A 46 1.85 -10.98 2.51
C PRO A 46 1.45 -10.20 3.77
N GLU A 47 0.49 -10.72 4.54
CA GLU A 47 0.03 -10.13 5.79
C GLU A 47 1.14 -10.10 6.85
N GLU A 48 2.00 -11.12 6.91
CA GLU A 48 3.13 -11.15 7.84
C GLU A 48 4.20 -10.11 7.46
N ILE A 49 4.48 -9.94 6.16
CA ILE A 49 5.38 -8.89 5.68
C ILE A 49 4.81 -7.51 5.99
N SER A 50 3.52 -7.28 5.71
CA SER A 50 2.86 -6.03 6.06
C SER A 50 2.87 -5.78 7.57
N ALA A 51 2.70 -6.82 8.38
CA ALA A 51 2.79 -6.72 9.84
C ALA A 51 4.19 -6.30 10.31
N MET A 52 5.26 -6.75 9.66
CA MET A 52 6.63 -6.30 9.97
C MET A 52 6.79 -4.80 9.73
N VAL A 53 6.22 -4.28 8.63
CA VAL A 53 6.23 -2.84 8.33
C VAL A 53 5.39 -2.06 9.35
N LEU A 54 4.18 -2.52 9.64
CA LEU A 54 3.31 -1.90 10.64
C LEU A 54 3.93 -1.93 12.05
N GLY A 55 4.60 -3.02 12.42
CA GLY A 55 5.34 -3.13 13.67
C GLY A 55 6.48 -2.11 13.75
N LYS A 56 7.18 -1.87 12.63
CA LYS A 56 8.22 -0.82 12.56
C LYS A 56 7.61 0.57 12.69
N MET A 57 6.47 0.83 12.05
CA MET A 57 5.77 2.12 12.20
C MET A 57 5.29 2.33 13.63
N LYS A 58 4.78 1.28 14.28
CA LYS A 58 4.43 1.32 15.71
C LYS A 58 5.63 1.69 16.58
N GLU A 59 6.77 1.03 16.40
CA GLU A 59 8.02 1.32 17.12
C GLU A 59 8.45 2.80 16.95
N VAL A 60 8.37 3.31 15.71
CA VAL A 60 8.71 4.72 15.42
C VAL A 60 7.73 5.65 16.13
N ALA A 61 6.44 5.37 16.09
CA ALA A 61 5.44 6.17 16.77
C ALA A 61 5.61 6.15 18.31
N GLU A 62 5.85 4.99 18.90
CA GLU A 62 6.11 4.85 20.34
C GLU A 62 7.36 5.61 20.78
N THR A 63 8.41 5.58 19.94
CA THR A 63 9.64 6.33 20.18
C THR A 63 9.39 7.85 20.16
N GLN A 64 8.60 8.31 19.18
CA GLN A 64 8.32 9.75 19.01
C GLN A 64 7.38 10.29 20.10
N LEU A 65 6.37 9.49 20.46
CA LEU A 65 5.38 9.88 21.46
C LEU A 65 5.82 9.61 22.90
N THR A 66 6.85 8.78 23.10
CA THR A 66 7.30 8.26 24.41
C THR A 66 6.20 7.49 25.17
N GLU A 67 5.21 6.97 24.44
CA GLU A 67 4.05 6.24 24.97
C GLU A 67 3.79 4.98 24.14
N LYS A 68 3.09 4.00 24.73
CA LYS A 68 2.66 2.80 24.00
C LYS A 68 1.56 3.15 23.01
N VAL A 69 1.70 2.65 21.78
CA VAL A 69 0.69 2.75 20.73
C VAL A 69 -0.04 1.41 20.62
N THR A 70 -1.32 1.42 20.95
CA THR A 70 -2.20 0.23 20.91
C THR A 70 -3.19 0.29 19.78
N ASP A 71 -3.70 1.47 19.46
CA ASP A 71 -4.77 1.68 18.49
C ASP A 71 -4.26 2.34 17.23
N ALA A 72 -4.81 1.93 16.07
CA ALA A 72 -4.44 2.50 14.80
C ALA A 72 -5.62 2.58 13.83
N VAL A 73 -5.59 3.60 12.97
CA VAL A 73 -6.35 3.64 11.73
C VAL A 73 -5.38 3.31 10.61
N VAL A 74 -5.71 2.31 9.78
CA VAL A 74 -4.85 1.87 8.68
C VAL A 74 -5.51 2.26 7.36
N THR A 75 -4.70 2.76 6.43
CA THR A 75 -5.19 3.17 5.12
C THR A 75 -4.95 2.11 4.06
N VAL A 76 -5.83 2.07 3.06
CA VAL A 76 -5.74 1.18 1.90
C VAL A 76 -6.13 1.94 0.64
N PRO A 77 -5.63 1.54 -0.54
CA PRO A 77 -6.11 2.08 -1.79
C PRO A 77 -7.63 1.98 -1.93
N ALA A 78 -8.25 2.99 -2.56
CA ALA A 78 -9.72 3.03 -2.69
C ALA A 78 -10.29 1.84 -3.47
N TYR A 79 -9.50 1.25 -4.39
CA TYR A 79 -9.88 0.08 -5.19
C TYR A 79 -9.69 -1.28 -4.50
N PHE A 80 -9.15 -1.31 -3.26
CA PHE A 80 -9.04 -2.58 -2.52
C PHE A 80 -10.42 -3.19 -2.29
N ASN A 81 -10.54 -4.48 -2.57
CA ASN A 81 -11.72 -5.27 -2.26
C ASN A 81 -11.75 -5.68 -0.76
N ASP A 82 -12.86 -6.25 -0.33
CA ASP A 82 -13.06 -6.64 1.08
C ASP A 82 -12.01 -7.64 1.57
N GLY A 83 -11.60 -8.59 0.74
CA GLY A 83 -10.55 -9.55 1.07
C GLY A 83 -9.20 -8.87 1.34
N GLN A 84 -8.83 -7.89 0.53
CA GLN A 84 -7.60 -7.11 0.70
C GLN A 84 -7.68 -6.22 1.94
N ARG A 85 -8.83 -5.60 2.22
CA ARG A 85 -9.08 -4.80 3.42
C ARG A 85 -8.98 -5.65 4.68
N GLN A 86 -9.60 -6.83 4.69
CA GLN A 86 -9.53 -7.75 5.81
C GLN A 86 -8.09 -8.22 6.04
N ALA A 87 -7.37 -8.64 4.99
CA ALA A 87 -5.98 -9.06 5.10
C ALA A 87 -5.06 -7.93 5.63
N THR A 88 -5.33 -6.68 5.26
CA THR A 88 -4.60 -5.52 5.81
C THR A 88 -4.93 -5.32 7.29
N LYS A 89 -6.19 -5.49 7.69
CA LYS A 89 -6.59 -5.47 9.11
C LYS A 89 -5.91 -6.58 9.91
N ASP A 90 -5.84 -7.79 9.35
CA ASP A 90 -5.17 -8.93 9.96
C ASP A 90 -3.68 -8.67 10.16
N ALA A 91 -3.02 -8.01 9.19
CA ALA A 91 -1.63 -7.58 9.31
C ALA A 91 -1.43 -6.62 10.51
N GLY A 92 -2.37 -5.70 10.74
CA GLY A 92 -2.36 -4.83 11.91
C GLY A 92 -2.46 -5.61 13.23
N VAL A 93 -3.33 -6.60 13.28
CA VAL A 93 -3.48 -7.48 14.45
C VAL A 93 -2.20 -8.28 14.70
N ILE A 94 -1.59 -8.84 13.66
CA ILE A 94 -0.30 -9.56 13.75
C ILE A 94 0.80 -8.63 14.28
N ALA A 95 0.79 -7.34 13.91
CA ALA A 95 1.70 -6.33 14.42
C ALA A 95 1.41 -5.89 15.87
N GLY A 96 0.38 -6.44 16.49
CA GLY A 96 -0.03 -6.09 17.87
C GLY A 96 -0.73 -4.72 17.95
N LEU A 97 -1.47 -4.35 16.91
CA LEU A 97 -2.29 -3.15 16.85
C LEU A 97 -3.78 -3.53 16.91
N ASN A 98 -4.55 -2.75 17.65
CA ASN A 98 -6.01 -2.74 17.57
C ASN A 98 -6.41 -1.83 16.40
N VAL A 99 -6.78 -2.40 15.26
CA VAL A 99 -7.16 -1.64 14.06
C VAL A 99 -8.60 -1.16 14.23
N LEU A 100 -8.75 0.10 14.60
CA LEU A 100 -10.04 0.75 14.83
C LEU A 100 -10.85 0.89 13.54
N ARG A 101 -10.16 1.27 12.44
CA ARG A 101 -10.77 1.46 11.11
C ARG A 101 -9.79 1.16 10.00
N ILE A 102 -10.33 0.73 8.87
CA ILE A 102 -9.67 0.77 7.56
C ILE A 102 -10.35 1.89 6.77
N ILE A 103 -9.58 2.85 6.27
CA ILE A 103 -10.07 3.96 5.46
C ILE A 103 -9.34 4.03 4.12
N ASN A 104 -9.93 4.69 3.15
CA ASN A 104 -9.30 4.87 1.85
C ASN A 104 -8.14 5.88 1.91
N GLU A 105 -7.04 5.60 1.25
CA GLU A 105 -5.87 6.50 1.18
C GLU A 105 -6.22 7.91 0.68
N PRO A 106 -7.01 8.09 -0.40
CA PRO A 106 -7.41 9.43 -0.83
C PRO A 106 -8.28 10.16 0.21
N THR A 107 -9.13 9.44 0.95
CA THR A 107 -9.91 10.03 2.04
C THR A 107 -8.98 10.50 3.17
N ALA A 108 -7.99 9.70 3.53
CA ALA A 108 -7.01 10.08 4.56
C ALA A 108 -6.20 11.30 4.13
N ALA A 109 -5.78 11.39 2.87
CA ALA A 109 -5.08 12.54 2.33
C ALA A 109 -5.95 13.81 2.39
N ALA A 110 -7.22 13.72 2.02
CA ALA A 110 -8.17 14.83 2.12
C ALA A 110 -8.36 15.29 3.57
N ILE A 111 -8.49 14.37 4.53
CA ILE A 111 -8.59 14.70 5.95
C ILE A 111 -7.31 15.37 6.45
N ALA A 112 -6.15 14.84 6.10
CA ALA A 112 -4.86 15.40 6.52
C ALA A 112 -4.62 16.81 5.96
N PHE A 113 -5.16 17.12 4.79
CA PHE A 113 -5.12 18.46 4.20
C PHE A 113 -6.15 19.42 4.81
N GLY A 114 -6.97 19.00 5.78
CA GLY A 114 -7.96 19.83 6.45
C GLY A 114 -9.28 19.99 5.70
N LEU A 115 -9.58 19.10 4.75
CA LEU A 115 -10.85 19.12 4.01
C LEU A 115 -12.04 18.55 4.79
N ASN A 116 -11.81 18.09 6.01
CA ASN A 116 -12.84 17.62 6.94
C ASN A 116 -13.54 18.76 7.70
N GLU A 117 -13.04 19.98 7.60
CA GLU A 117 -13.72 21.13 8.17
C GLU A 117 -15.07 21.35 7.48
N LYS A 118 -16.10 21.57 8.30
CA LYS A 118 -17.46 21.79 7.80
C LYS A 118 -17.47 23.00 6.87
N SER A 119 -17.81 22.73 5.63
CA SER A 119 -18.16 23.73 4.63
C SER A 119 -19.62 23.51 4.26
N ASP A 120 -20.40 24.58 4.16
CA ASP A 120 -21.79 24.50 3.72
C ASP A 120 -21.94 24.22 2.23
N ASN A 121 -20.83 24.16 1.50
CA ASN A 121 -20.79 23.89 0.06
C ASN A 121 -20.16 22.53 -0.24
N GLU A 122 -20.80 21.78 -1.13
CA GLU A 122 -20.23 20.60 -1.78
C GLU A 122 -18.91 20.97 -2.50
N ARG A 123 -17.90 20.11 -2.34
CA ARG A 123 -16.59 20.27 -2.98
C ARG A 123 -16.22 19.02 -3.75
N HIS A 124 -15.77 19.20 -4.99
CA HIS A 124 -15.15 18.13 -5.78
C HIS A 124 -13.64 18.27 -5.68
N VAL A 125 -12.99 17.21 -5.20
CA VAL A 125 -11.55 17.21 -4.93
C VAL A 125 -10.89 16.09 -5.71
N LEU A 126 -9.84 16.42 -6.47
CA LEU A 126 -8.97 15.46 -7.12
C LEU A 126 -7.77 15.21 -6.22
N ILE A 127 -7.59 13.97 -5.78
CA ILE A 127 -6.39 13.50 -5.10
C ILE A 127 -5.48 12.85 -6.13
N PHE A 128 -4.26 13.35 -6.21
CA PHE A 128 -3.21 12.87 -7.11
C PHE A 128 -2.08 12.30 -6.24
N ASP A 129 -1.97 10.98 -6.19
CA ASP A 129 -1.00 10.27 -5.38
C ASP A 129 0.00 9.53 -6.28
N LEU A 130 1.21 10.08 -6.40
CA LEU A 130 2.30 9.50 -7.17
C LEU A 130 3.41 9.08 -6.20
N GLY A 131 3.46 7.78 -5.93
CA GLY A 131 4.47 7.16 -5.07
C GLY A 131 5.71 6.69 -5.82
N GLY A 132 6.54 5.89 -5.14
CA GLY A 132 7.74 5.30 -5.74
C GLY A 132 7.45 4.23 -6.80
N GLY A 133 6.35 3.52 -6.69
CA GLY A 133 6.01 2.39 -7.57
C GLY A 133 4.56 2.29 -7.99
N THR A 134 3.70 3.22 -7.55
CA THR A 134 2.28 3.29 -7.92
C THR A 134 1.85 4.73 -8.15
N PHE A 135 0.88 4.90 -9.01
CA PHE A 135 0.21 6.17 -9.28
C PHE A 135 -1.29 5.98 -9.13
N ASP A 136 -1.91 6.72 -8.23
CA ASP A 136 -3.34 6.68 -7.94
C ASP A 136 -3.96 8.07 -8.05
N VAL A 137 -5.09 8.14 -8.75
CA VAL A 137 -5.91 9.35 -8.86
C VAL A 137 -7.32 9.03 -8.39
N SER A 138 -7.86 9.84 -7.51
CA SER A 138 -9.22 9.67 -7.00
C SER A 138 -9.97 10.99 -7.04
N LEU A 139 -11.20 10.94 -7.54
CA LEU A 139 -12.15 12.05 -7.46
C LEU A 139 -13.05 11.82 -6.26
N LEU A 140 -13.07 12.78 -5.35
CA LEU A 140 -13.90 12.77 -4.15
C LEU A 140 -14.93 13.88 -4.20
N ASP A 141 -16.14 13.55 -3.77
CA ASP A 141 -17.13 14.54 -3.34
C ASP A 141 -17.08 14.66 -1.81
N ILE A 142 -17.05 15.90 -1.35
CA ILE A 142 -17.04 16.24 0.08
C ILE A 142 -18.22 17.14 0.36
N ASP A 143 -19.17 16.63 1.13
CA ASP A 143 -20.37 17.38 1.54
C ASP A 143 -20.65 17.16 3.03
N GLY A 144 -20.78 18.24 3.78
CA GLY A 144 -21.10 18.20 5.23
C GLY A 144 -20.15 17.33 6.07
N GLY A 145 -18.90 17.11 5.62
CA GLY A 145 -17.92 16.22 6.26
C GLY A 145 -18.05 14.75 5.87
N MET A 146 -18.93 14.41 4.94
CA MET A 146 -18.99 13.10 4.29
C MET A 146 -18.05 13.09 3.09
N PHE A 147 -17.32 11.98 2.92
CA PHE A 147 -16.37 11.75 1.83
C PHE A 147 -16.87 10.60 0.96
N GLU A 148 -17.16 10.88 -0.28
CA GLU A 148 -17.57 9.87 -1.26
C GLU A 148 -16.53 9.79 -2.38
N VAL A 149 -15.98 8.60 -2.63
CA VAL A 149 -15.09 8.35 -3.76
C VAL A 149 -15.95 8.09 -5.00
N LYS A 150 -15.97 9.02 -5.94
CA LYS A 150 -16.78 8.95 -7.18
C LYS A 150 -16.09 8.16 -8.27
N ALA A 151 -14.78 8.32 -8.40
CA ALA A 151 -14.01 7.63 -9.43
C ALA A 151 -12.57 7.43 -8.97
N THR A 152 -11.96 6.36 -9.46
CA THR A 152 -10.55 6.07 -9.28
C THR A 152 -9.93 5.70 -10.62
N ALA A 153 -8.69 6.13 -10.82
CA ALA A 153 -7.84 5.74 -11.94
C ALA A 153 -6.40 5.65 -11.47
N GLY A 154 -5.50 5.14 -12.29
CA GLY A 154 -4.10 5.06 -11.94
C GLY A 154 -3.38 3.92 -12.65
N ASP A 155 -2.12 3.72 -12.25
CA ASP A 155 -1.29 2.62 -12.74
C ASP A 155 -0.50 2.05 -11.56
N THR A 156 -0.73 0.78 -11.27
CA THR A 156 -0.05 0.06 -10.17
C THR A 156 1.42 -0.25 -10.46
N HIS A 157 1.92 0.09 -11.65
CA HIS A 157 3.29 -0.12 -12.11
C HIS A 157 3.94 1.17 -12.64
N LEU A 158 3.47 2.33 -12.19
CA LEU A 158 4.04 3.64 -12.50
C LEU A 158 4.38 4.38 -11.22
N GLY A 159 5.63 4.83 -11.10
CA GLY A 159 6.09 5.60 -9.95
C GLY A 159 7.49 6.16 -10.15
N GLY A 160 8.06 6.69 -9.09
CA GLY A 160 9.40 7.30 -9.08
C GLY A 160 10.50 6.37 -9.58
N GLU A 161 10.42 5.07 -9.29
CA GLU A 161 11.40 4.08 -9.77
C GLU A 161 11.43 3.93 -11.29
N ASP A 162 10.30 4.16 -11.98
CA ASP A 162 10.26 4.14 -13.44
C ASP A 162 11.00 5.36 -14.03
N PHE A 163 10.91 6.50 -13.35
CA PHE A 163 11.67 7.70 -13.74
C PHE A 163 13.15 7.49 -13.52
N ASP A 164 13.56 6.92 -12.39
CA ASP A 164 14.95 6.59 -12.08
C ASP A 164 15.52 5.61 -13.11
N SER A 165 14.77 4.55 -13.45
CA SER A 165 15.15 3.57 -14.45
C SER A 165 15.37 4.20 -15.83
N ARG A 166 14.53 5.14 -16.23
CA ARG A 166 14.70 5.88 -17.49
C ARG A 166 15.95 6.76 -17.49
N LEU A 167 16.23 7.42 -16.36
CA LEU A 167 17.45 8.23 -16.20
C LEU A 167 18.70 7.36 -16.24
N VAL A 168 18.70 6.23 -15.52
CA VAL A 168 19.82 5.27 -15.53
C VAL A 168 20.12 4.81 -16.96
N ASN A 169 19.11 4.36 -17.70
CA ASN A 169 19.28 3.90 -19.08
C ASN A 169 19.81 5.01 -19.99
N TYR A 170 19.26 6.22 -19.87
CA TYR A 170 19.71 7.36 -20.66
C TYR A 170 21.19 7.68 -20.41
N PHE A 171 21.64 7.70 -19.16
CA PHE A 171 23.03 7.99 -18.84
C PHE A 171 23.97 6.84 -19.17
N ALA A 172 23.52 5.59 -18.99
CA ALA A 172 24.30 4.41 -19.41
C ALA A 172 24.58 4.42 -20.91
N ASP A 173 23.55 4.68 -21.73
CA ASP A 173 23.69 4.79 -23.19
C ASP A 173 24.64 5.92 -23.61
N ARG A 174 24.60 7.05 -22.90
CA ARG A 174 25.51 8.16 -23.18
C ARG A 174 26.96 7.88 -22.77
N PHE A 175 27.14 7.16 -21.69
CA PHE A 175 28.48 6.75 -21.24
C PHE A 175 29.12 5.75 -22.17
N GLN A 176 28.36 4.78 -22.69
CA GLN A 176 28.88 3.79 -23.65
C GLN A 176 29.23 4.38 -25.01
N LYS A 177 28.64 5.52 -25.37
CA LYS A 177 28.93 6.22 -26.67
C LYS A 177 30.13 7.17 -26.62
N LYS A 178 30.76 7.33 -25.47
CA LYS A 178 32.00 8.07 -25.27
C LYS A 178 33.21 7.13 -25.30
#